data_24f4150ee134777abfc73cfb01d77db0
#
_entry.id   24f4150ee134777abfc73cfb01d77db0
#
_cell.length_a   1.000
_cell.length_b   1.000
_cell.length_c   1.000
_cell.angle_alpha   90.00
_cell.angle_beta   90.00
_cell.angle_gamma   90.00
#
_symmetry.space_group_name_H-M   'P 1'
#
loop_
_entity.id
_entity.type
_entity.pdbx_description
1 polymer ?
#
loop_
_entity_poly.entity_id
_entity_poly.type
_entity_poly.pdbx_seq_one_letter_code
_entity_poly.pdbx_strand_id
1 'polypeptide(L)'
;MLGMLGGGQLGRMFTLAAHSMGYRVTVLDPDPLSPAGAVADVHLKAAYQDREALQQLADTCVAVTTEFENVPADSLRWLASHCTVRPAGDAVAVAQDRIR
;
A
#
# COMPACT_ATOMS: atom_id res chain seq x y z
N MET A 1 -0.85 4.46 9.38
CA MET A 1 -1.49 3.81 8.22
C MET A 1 -0.45 3.15 7.34
N LEU A 2 -0.73 1.96 6.89
CA LEU A 2 0.10 1.26 5.91
C LEU A 2 -0.51 1.41 4.52
N GLY A 3 0.33 1.37 3.49
CA GLY A 3 -0.11 1.43 2.11
C GLY A 3 0.16 0.14 1.37
N MET A 4 -0.74 -0.22 0.45
CA MET A 4 -0.58 -1.36 -0.45
C MET A 4 -0.79 -0.90 -1.88
N LEU A 5 0.23 -1.06 -2.70
CA LEU A 5 0.16 -0.76 -4.13
C LEU A 5 -0.08 -2.08 -4.87
N GLY A 6 -1.28 -2.24 -5.40
CA GLY A 6 -1.74 -3.50 -5.96
C GLY A 6 -2.78 -4.16 -5.06
N GLY A 7 -3.92 -4.51 -5.63
CA GLY A 7 -5.09 -4.94 -4.89
C GLY A 7 -5.53 -6.39 -5.10
N GLY A 8 -4.63 -7.28 -5.55
CA GLY A 8 -4.94 -8.68 -5.73
C GLY A 8 -5.02 -9.46 -4.42
N GLN A 9 -4.96 -10.79 -4.50
CA GLN A 9 -5.11 -11.64 -3.32
C GLN A 9 -4.00 -11.45 -2.30
N LEU A 10 -2.77 -11.22 -2.74
CA LEU A 10 -1.67 -10.94 -1.82
C LEU A 10 -1.92 -9.64 -1.05
N GLY A 11 -2.41 -8.61 -1.75
CA GLY A 11 -2.78 -7.36 -1.11
C GLY A 11 -3.90 -7.51 -0.10
N ARG A 12 -4.89 -8.38 -0.42
CA ARG A 12 -5.97 -8.69 0.51
C ARG A 12 -5.44 -9.38 1.77
N MET A 13 -4.56 -10.36 1.61
CA MET A 13 -3.94 -11.06 2.74
C MET A 13 -3.13 -10.11 3.61
N PHE A 14 -2.35 -9.23 2.98
CA PHE A 14 -1.60 -8.20 3.70
C PHE A 14 -2.54 -7.30 4.50
N THR A 15 -3.62 -6.83 3.88
CA THR A 15 -4.59 -5.94 4.52
C THR A 15 -5.24 -6.59 5.74
N LEU A 16 -5.67 -7.85 5.61
CA LEU A 16 -6.27 -8.58 6.72
C LEU A 16 -5.27 -8.81 7.86
N ALA A 17 -4.03 -9.15 7.53
CA ALA A 17 -2.98 -9.31 8.53
C ALA A 17 -2.69 -8.00 9.26
N ALA A 18 -2.59 -6.89 8.52
CA ALA A 18 -2.38 -5.57 9.12
C ALA A 18 -3.53 -5.19 10.06
N HIS A 19 -4.78 -5.44 9.65
CA HIS A 19 -5.95 -5.20 10.49
C HIS A 19 -5.90 -6.00 11.79
N SER A 20 -5.46 -7.26 11.72
CA SER A 20 -5.37 -8.10 12.92
C SER A 20 -4.35 -7.58 13.92
N MET A 21 -3.39 -6.77 13.46
CA MET A 21 -2.39 -6.12 14.31
C MET A 21 -2.76 -4.68 14.69
N GLY A 22 -3.95 -4.24 14.32
CA GLY A 22 -4.43 -2.90 14.67
C GLY A 22 -4.05 -1.78 13.71
N TYR A 23 -3.50 -2.10 12.54
CA TYR A 23 -3.14 -1.08 11.54
C TYR A 23 -4.27 -0.86 10.54
N ARG A 24 -4.35 0.37 10.04
CA ARG A 24 -5.24 0.71 8.94
C ARG A 24 -4.47 0.67 7.64
N VAL A 25 -5.16 0.39 6.53
CA VAL A 25 -4.52 0.20 5.22
C VAL A 25 -5.23 1.01 4.14
N THR A 26 -4.43 1.70 3.33
CA THR A 26 -4.86 2.33 2.08
C THR A 26 -4.35 1.46 0.93
N VAL A 27 -5.26 1.06 0.03
CA VAL A 27 -4.92 0.28 -1.16
C VAL A 27 -5.05 1.15 -2.39
N LEU A 28 -4.03 1.14 -3.25
CA LEU A 28 -4.09 1.76 -4.58
C LEU A 28 -4.20 0.66 -5.63
N ASP A 29 -5.30 0.61 -6.35
CA ASP A 29 -5.54 -0.33 -7.45
C ASP A 29 -6.59 0.26 -8.38
N PRO A 30 -6.39 0.20 -9.71
CA PRO A 30 -7.35 0.75 -10.66
C PRO A 30 -8.67 -0.02 -10.74
N ASP A 31 -8.69 -1.29 -10.32
CA ASP A 31 -9.88 -2.11 -10.38
C ASP A 31 -10.82 -1.79 -9.20
N PRO A 32 -12.04 -1.30 -9.47
CA PRO A 32 -13.00 -1.02 -8.38
C PRO A 32 -13.44 -2.28 -7.64
N LEU A 33 -13.22 -3.46 -8.21
CA LEU A 33 -13.57 -4.75 -7.61
C LEU A 33 -12.36 -5.48 -7.06
N SER A 34 -11.26 -4.79 -6.79
CA SER A 34 -10.04 -5.44 -6.32
C SER A 34 -10.27 -6.13 -4.98
N PRO A 35 -9.74 -7.37 -4.78
CA PRO A 35 -9.90 -8.08 -3.51
C PRO A 35 -9.39 -7.30 -2.29
N ALA A 36 -8.23 -6.67 -2.41
CA ALA A 36 -7.68 -5.87 -1.32
C ALA A 36 -8.49 -4.59 -1.08
N GLY A 37 -8.96 -3.95 -2.16
CA GLY A 37 -9.78 -2.73 -2.05
C GLY A 37 -11.06 -2.97 -1.28
N ALA A 38 -11.64 -4.16 -1.40
CA ALA A 38 -12.89 -4.51 -0.72
C ALA A 38 -12.74 -4.53 0.80
N VAL A 39 -11.54 -4.78 1.33
CA VAL A 39 -11.29 -4.87 2.78
C VAL A 39 -10.46 -3.70 3.31
N ALA A 40 -9.96 -2.83 2.45
CA ALA A 40 -9.13 -1.70 2.85
C ALA A 40 -9.94 -0.62 3.57
N ASP A 41 -9.28 0.15 4.41
CA ASP A 41 -9.89 1.33 5.03
C ASP A 41 -10.11 2.44 4.00
N VAL A 42 -9.16 2.57 3.07
CA VAL A 42 -9.27 3.51 1.95
C VAL A 42 -8.85 2.78 0.66
N HIS A 43 -9.66 2.89 -0.38
CA HIS A 43 -9.33 2.35 -1.69
C HIS A 43 -9.19 3.50 -2.69
N LEU A 44 -7.96 3.74 -3.13
CA LEU A 44 -7.68 4.72 -4.18
C LEU A 44 -7.83 4.03 -5.54
N LYS A 45 -8.90 4.31 -6.23
CA LYS A 45 -9.23 3.70 -7.53
C LYS A 45 -8.57 4.52 -8.64
N ALA A 46 -7.30 4.29 -8.85
CA ALA A 46 -6.52 5.05 -9.81
C ALA A 46 -5.45 4.17 -10.45
N ALA A 47 -4.92 4.61 -11.59
CA ALA A 47 -3.79 3.94 -12.22
C ALA A 47 -2.55 4.02 -11.35
N TYR A 48 -1.67 3.05 -11.47
CA TYR A 48 -0.41 3.04 -10.70
C TYR A 48 0.51 4.22 -11.07
N GLN A 49 0.30 4.83 -12.22
CA GLN A 49 1.07 6.00 -12.67
C GLN A 49 0.44 7.33 -12.24
N ASP A 50 -0.73 7.31 -11.62
CA ASP A 50 -1.42 8.52 -11.19
C ASP A 50 -0.65 9.19 -10.04
N ARG A 51 -0.04 10.35 -10.33
CA ARG A 51 0.83 11.04 -9.38
C ARG A 51 0.08 11.58 -8.17
N GLU A 52 -1.17 11.98 -8.34
CA GLU A 52 -1.99 12.45 -7.21
C GLU A 52 -2.26 11.30 -6.24
N ALA A 53 -2.62 10.12 -6.76
CA ALA A 53 -2.86 8.94 -5.93
C ALA A 53 -1.57 8.49 -5.24
N LEU A 54 -0.45 8.45 -5.96
CA LEU A 54 0.84 8.09 -5.39
C LEU A 54 1.25 9.09 -4.29
N GLN A 55 1.04 10.37 -4.52
CA GLN A 55 1.35 11.41 -3.54
C GLN A 55 0.50 11.24 -2.28
N GLN A 56 -0.79 10.97 -2.44
CA GLN A 56 -1.67 10.73 -1.31
C GLN A 56 -1.20 9.51 -0.51
N LEU A 57 -0.80 8.45 -1.19
CA LEU A 57 -0.27 7.25 -0.53
C LEU A 57 1.00 7.59 0.26
N ALA A 58 1.93 8.32 -0.33
CA ALA A 58 3.17 8.72 0.32
C ALA A 58 2.94 9.61 1.53
N ASP A 59 1.97 10.54 1.44
CA ASP A 59 1.70 11.51 2.49
C ASP A 59 1.00 10.89 3.71
N THR A 60 0.21 9.83 3.50
CA THR A 60 -0.63 9.27 4.57
C THR A 60 -0.10 7.98 5.18
N CYS A 61 0.84 7.32 4.52
CA CYS A 61 1.33 6.01 4.96
C CYS A 61 2.75 6.09 5.52
N VAL A 62 3.00 5.42 6.64
CA VAL A 62 4.34 5.35 7.23
C VAL A 62 5.23 4.38 6.46
N ALA A 63 4.62 3.40 5.78
CA ALA A 63 5.32 2.46 4.92
C ALA A 63 4.35 1.94 3.87
N VAL A 64 4.87 1.62 2.70
CA VAL A 64 4.10 1.08 1.58
C VAL A 64 4.71 -0.25 1.15
N THR A 65 3.87 -1.25 0.90
CA THR A 65 4.28 -2.47 0.24
C THR A 65 3.59 -2.57 -1.13
N THR A 66 3.99 -3.54 -1.94
CA THR A 66 3.51 -3.65 -3.31
C THR A 66 3.58 -5.09 -3.82
N GLU A 67 2.79 -5.37 -4.85
CA GLU A 67 2.94 -6.55 -5.69
C GLU A 67 3.99 -6.23 -6.75
N PHE A 68 5.27 -6.40 -6.42
CA PHE A 68 6.41 -5.91 -7.22
C PHE A 68 6.36 -6.31 -8.70
N GLU A 69 5.79 -7.46 -9.01
CA GLU A 69 5.73 -7.96 -10.39
C GLU A 69 4.69 -7.26 -11.25
N ASN A 70 3.65 -6.72 -10.62
CA ASN A 70 2.47 -6.19 -11.33
C ASN A 70 2.43 -4.66 -11.39
N VAL A 71 3.36 -4.00 -10.76
CA VAL A 71 3.39 -2.53 -10.68
C VAL A 71 4.56 -1.99 -11.50
N PRO A 72 4.36 -0.93 -12.30
CA PRO A 72 5.45 -0.36 -13.09
C PRO A 72 6.63 0.09 -12.22
N ALA A 73 7.84 -0.19 -12.69
CA ALA A 73 9.06 0.14 -11.96
C ALA A 73 9.19 1.65 -11.71
N ASP A 74 8.70 2.49 -12.63
CA ASP A 74 8.76 3.94 -12.47
C ASP A 74 7.92 4.40 -11.30
N SER A 75 6.74 3.81 -11.09
CA SER A 75 5.88 4.12 -9.95
C SER A 75 6.56 3.75 -8.64
N LEU A 76 7.22 2.59 -8.59
CA LEU A 76 7.96 2.14 -7.41
C LEU A 76 9.14 3.06 -7.10
N ARG A 77 9.89 3.48 -8.12
CA ARG A 77 11.01 4.40 -7.92
C ARG A 77 10.54 5.74 -7.39
N TRP A 78 9.44 6.25 -7.94
CA TRP A 78 8.87 7.51 -7.46
C TRP A 78 8.48 7.41 -5.99
N LEU A 79 7.75 6.35 -5.62
CA LEU A 79 7.33 6.13 -4.23
C LEU A 79 8.54 6.00 -3.30
N ALA A 80 9.55 5.24 -3.71
CA ALA A 80 10.73 5.02 -2.88
C ALA A 80 11.50 6.30 -2.59
N SER A 81 11.39 7.30 -3.46
CA SER A 81 12.02 8.60 -3.24
C SER A 81 11.19 9.54 -2.34
N HIS A 82 9.92 9.19 -2.06
CA HIS A 82 9.00 10.03 -1.30
C HIS A 82 8.52 9.38 0.00
N CYS A 83 8.65 8.07 0.12
CA CYS A 83 8.22 7.35 1.32
C CYS A 83 8.98 6.03 1.45
N THR A 84 8.75 5.32 2.55
CA THR A 84 9.38 4.02 2.79
C THR A 84 8.61 2.93 2.05
N VAL A 85 9.27 2.26 1.10
CA VAL A 85 8.72 1.13 0.37
C VAL A 85 9.49 -0.13 0.77
N ARG A 86 8.79 -1.17 1.25
CA ARG A 86 9.40 -2.39 1.78
C ARG A 86 8.53 -3.61 1.45
N PRO A 87 9.10 -4.81 1.44
CA PRO A 87 8.30 -6.04 1.45
C PRO A 87 7.33 -6.06 2.63
N ALA A 88 6.25 -6.84 2.53
CA ALA A 88 5.14 -6.79 3.47
C ALA A 88 5.57 -6.92 4.94
N GLY A 89 6.43 -7.88 5.27
CA GLY A 89 6.90 -8.06 6.63
C GLY A 89 7.71 -6.88 7.14
N ASP A 90 8.55 -6.30 6.30
CA ASP A 90 9.38 -5.15 6.66
C ASP A 90 8.54 -3.89 6.79
N ALA A 91 7.47 -3.74 5.99
CA ALA A 91 6.55 -2.61 6.11
C ALA A 91 5.87 -2.60 7.48
N VAL A 92 5.46 -3.76 7.97
CA VAL A 92 4.87 -3.89 9.30
C VAL A 92 5.90 -3.55 10.37
N ALA A 93 7.14 -4.00 10.22
CA ALA A 93 8.20 -3.68 11.18
C ALA A 93 8.45 -2.17 11.28
N VAL A 94 8.45 -1.46 10.13
CA VAL A 94 8.57 0.00 10.12
C VAL A 94 7.42 0.65 10.90
N ALA A 95 6.20 0.16 10.70
CA ALA A 95 5.03 0.69 11.40
C ALA A 95 5.14 0.47 12.92
N GLN A 96 5.63 -0.70 13.36
CA GLN A 96 5.84 -0.99 14.78
C GLN A 96 6.87 -0.05 15.40
N ASP A 97 7.96 0.24 14.70
CA ASP A 97 8.98 1.17 15.18
C ASP A 97 8.42 2.59 15.33
N ARG A 98 7.52 3.00 14.45
CA ARG A 98 6.91 4.33 14.49
C ARG A 98 5.96 4.51 15.67
N ILE A 99 5.38 3.43 16.16
CA ILE A 99 4.42 3.47 17.29
C ILE A 99 5.16 3.64 18.61
N ARG A 100 6.39 3.18 18.69
CA ARG A 100 7.23 3.34 19.87
C ARG A 100 7.72 4.78 19.98
#